data_fd4cc5f7d5be8e2663e58dcb409c9f73
#
_entry.id   fd4cc5f7d5be8e2663e58dcb409c9f73
#
_cell.length_a   1.000
_cell.length_b   1.000
_cell.length_c   1.000
_cell.angle_alpha   90.00
_cell.angle_beta   90.00
_cell.angle_gamma   90.00
#
_symmetry.space_group_name_H-M   'P 1'
#
loop_
_entity.id
_entity.type
_entity.pdbx_description
1 polymer ?
#
loop_
_entity_poly.entity_id
_entity_poly.type
_entity_poly.pdbx_seq_one_letter_code
_entity_poly.pdbx_strand_id
1 'polypeptide(L)'
;METRVAVMSIIVESPEKVEVLNRILHEYSDYIIGRMGIPYRKRKISIISIALDAPQNTISSLAGKVGSLKGISVKTAYSAKIGYEGEEENA
;
A
#
# COMPACT_ATOMS: atom_id res chain seq x y z
N MET A 1 -18.65 -9.18 0.71
CA MET A 1 -18.15 -7.87 1.15
C MET A 1 -17.51 -7.13 0.00
N GLU A 2 -17.79 -5.86 -0.05
CA GLU A 2 -17.27 -5.01 -1.12
C GLU A 2 -15.83 -4.63 -0.85
N THR A 3 -14.98 -4.81 -1.84
CA THR A 3 -13.58 -4.45 -1.74
C THR A 3 -13.19 -3.56 -2.90
N ARG A 4 -12.07 -2.89 -2.76
CA ARG A 4 -11.54 -2.03 -3.81
C ARG A 4 -10.08 -2.39 -4.05
N VAL A 5 -9.68 -2.26 -5.31
CA VAL A 5 -8.29 -2.42 -5.66
C VAL A 5 -7.63 -1.05 -5.58
N ALA A 6 -6.46 -1.00 -4.98
CA ALA A 6 -5.74 0.25 -4.82
C ALA A 6 -4.24 0.00 -4.95
N VAL A 7 -3.54 1.04 -5.35
CA VAL A 7 -2.08 1.02 -5.37
C VAL A 7 -1.61 2.11 -4.40
N MET A 8 -0.81 1.70 -3.43
CA MET A 8 -0.27 2.61 -2.44
C MET A 8 1.19 2.84 -2.73
N SER A 9 1.54 4.09 -2.98
CA SER A 9 2.93 4.48 -3.28
C SER A 9 3.54 5.09 -2.03
N ILE A 10 4.69 4.57 -1.64
CA ILE A 10 5.33 4.94 -0.38
C ILE A 10 6.77 5.35 -0.68
N ILE A 11 7.16 6.50 -0.17
CA ILE A 11 8.55 6.95 -0.27
C ILE A 11 9.10 7.06 1.13
N VAL A 12 10.17 6.33 1.40
CA VAL A 12 10.81 6.29 2.71
C VAL A 12 12.08 7.10 2.63
N GLU A 13 12.10 8.26 3.28
CA GLU A 13 13.27 9.12 3.31
C GLU A 13 14.14 8.91 4.54
N SER A 14 13.63 8.13 5.49
CA SER A 14 14.36 7.77 6.70
C SER A 14 14.61 6.28 6.70
N PRO A 15 15.82 5.84 6.31
CA PRO A 15 16.08 4.40 6.16
C PRO A 15 15.79 3.57 7.40
N GLU A 16 15.95 4.17 8.58
CA GLU A 16 15.68 3.45 9.81
C GLU A 16 14.21 3.10 9.99
N LYS A 17 13.32 3.69 9.17
CA LYS A 17 11.90 3.41 9.26
C LYS A 17 11.47 2.20 8.43
N VAL A 18 12.37 1.65 7.61
CA VAL A 18 12.00 0.54 6.75
C VAL A 18 11.54 -0.66 7.57
N GLU A 19 12.20 -0.91 8.69
CA GLU A 19 11.85 -2.07 9.50
C GLU A 19 10.46 -1.94 10.12
N VAL A 20 10.13 -0.77 10.67
CA VAL A 20 8.81 -0.59 11.25
C VAL A 20 7.74 -0.59 10.15
N LEU A 21 8.06 -0.02 8.99
CA LEU A 21 7.14 -0.06 7.86
C LEU A 21 6.85 -1.49 7.45
N ASN A 22 7.88 -2.32 7.32
CA ASN A 22 7.67 -3.71 6.93
C ASN A 22 6.83 -4.47 7.95
N ARG A 23 6.98 -4.14 9.22
CA ARG A 23 6.17 -4.77 10.25
C ARG A 23 4.69 -4.40 10.10
N ILE A 24 4.42 -3.14 9.81
CA ILE A 24 3.04 -2.69 9.56
C ILE A 24 2.48 -3.40 8.33
N LEU A 25 3.25 -3.44 7.24
CA LEU A 25 2.77 -4.07 6.02
C LEU A 25 2.50 -5.55 6.22
N HIS A 26 3.28 -6.19 7.07
CA HIS A 26 3.07 -7.61 7.36
C HIS A 26 1.69 -7.85 8.01
N GLU A 27 1.24 -6.91 8.83
CA GLU A 27 -0.07 -7.04 9.47
C GLU A 27 -1.20 -7.03 8.45
N TYR A 28 -0.96 -6.47 7.26
CA TYR A 28 -1.97 -6.36 6.22
C TYR A 28 -1.70 -7.31 5.06
N SER A 29 -0.85 -8.30 5.28
CA SER A 29 -0.39 -9.16 4.18
C SER A 29 -1.53 -9.88 3.48
N ASP A 30 -2.62 -10.19 4.19
CA ASP A 30 -3.75 -10.89 3.58
C ASP A 30 -4.44 -10.06 2.50
N TYR A 31 -4.25 -8.76 2.52
CA TYR A 31 -4.89 -7.85 1.57
C TYR A 31 -3.95 -7.44 0.44
N ILE A 32 -2.68 -7.77 0.54
CA ILE A 32 -1.68 -7.33 -0.43
C ILE A 32 -1.62 -8.33 -1.58
N ILE A 33 -1.90 -7.83 -2.79
CA ILE A 33 -1.85 -8.64 -4.00
C ILE A 33 -0.42 -8.76 -4.51
N GLY A 34 0.36 -7.69 -4.35
CA GLY A 34 1.75 -7.68 -4.80
C GLY A 34 2.44 -6.46 -4.26
N ARG A 35 3.76 -6.50 -4.27
CA ARG A 35 4.53 -5.34 -3.82
C ARG A 35 5.85 -5.29 -4.58
N MET A 36 6.37 -4.08 -4.69
CA MET A 36 7.64 -3.82 -5.34
C MET A 36 8.42 -2.84 -4.46
N GLY A 37 9.69 -3.10 -4.28
CA GLY A 37 10.54 -2.20 -3.50
C GLY A 37 11.81 -1.91 -4.26
N ILE A 38 12.18 -0.64 -4.31
CA ILE A 38 13.39 -0.20 -4.98
C ILE A 38 14.19 0.67 -4.01
N PRO A 39 15.30 0.13 -3.46
CA PRO A 39 16.18 0.97 -2.67
C PRO A 39 16.99 1.86 -3.61
N TYR A 40 16.88 3.16 -3.45
CA TYR A 40 17.61 4.10 -4.29
C TYR A 40 18.71 4.73 -3.44
N ARG A 41 19.84 4.05 -3.41
CA ARG A 41 20.93 4.41 -2.51
C ARG A 41 21.55 5.75 -2.80
N LYS A 42 21.52 6.16 -4.06
CA LYS A 42 22.09 7.44 -4.46
C LYS A 42 21.46 8.61 -3.71
N ARG A 43 20.16 8.51 -3.42
CA ARG A 43 19.43 9.55 -2.70
C ARG A 43 19.06 9.12 -1.29
N LYS A 44 19.48 7.94 -0.87
CA LYS A 44 19.21 7.39 0.46
C LYS A 44 17.71 7.31 0.73
N ILE A 45 16.96 6.90 -0.26
CA ILE A 45 15.51 6.71 -0.11
C ILE A 45 15.14 5.32 -0.59
N SER A 46 13.98 4.86 -0.15
CA SER A 46 13.40 3.62 -0.65
C SER A 46 12.03 3.94 -1.23
N ILE A 47 11.73 3.34 -2.37
CA ILE A 47 10.47 3.51 -3.06
C ILE A 47 9.73 2.19 -2.98
N ILE A 48 8.51 2.21 -2.44
CA ILE A 48 7.75 0.99 -2.26
C ILE A 48 6.36 1.20 -2.86
N SER A 49 5.93 0.23 -3.66
CA SER A 49 4.61 0.25 -4.27
C SER A 49 3.89 -1.02 -3.88
N ILE A 50 2.65 -0.89 -3.42
CA ILE A 50 1.87 -2.02 -2.93
C ILE A 50 0.53 -2.03 -3.62
N ALA A 51 0.16 -3.18 -4.19
CA ALA A 51 -1.16 -3.37 -4.76
C ALA A 51 -2.02 -4.08 -3.72
N LEU A 52 -3.23 -3.59 -3.52
CA LEU A 52 -4.11 -4.06 -2.47
C LEU A 52 -5.50 -4.37 -3.03
N ASP A 53 -6.16 -5.34 -2.43
CA ASP A 53 -7.57 -5.58 -2.66
C ASP A 53 -8.19 -5.76 -1.28
N ALA A 54 -8.93 -4.76 -0.82
CA ALA A 54 -9.40 -4.75 0.56
C ALA A 54 -10.59 -3.82 0.71
N PRO A 55 -11.34 -3.96 1.81
CA PRO A 55 -12.38 -2.99 2.11
C PRO A 55 -11.79 -1.59 2.24
N GLN A 56 -12.59 -0.59 1.91
CA GLN A 56 -12.14 0.80 1.91
C GLN A 56 -11.54 1.20 3.28
N ASN A 57 -12.19 0.81 4.36
CA ASN A 57 -11.71 1.22 5.68
C ASN A 57 -10.38 0.55 6.03
N THR A 58 -10.13 -0.64 5.50
CA THR A 58 -8.86 -1.31 5.72
C THR A 58 -7.74 -0.57 5.01
N ILE A 59 -7.98 -0.15 3.77
CA ILE A 59 -6.99 0.60 3.01
C ILE A 59 -6.70 1.93 3.69
N SER A 60 -7.75 2.61 4.15
CA SER A 60 -7.57 3.89 4.84
C SER A 60 -6.79 3.73 6.14
N SER A 61 -7.07 2.65 6.86
CA SER A 61 -6.37 2.38 8.11
C SER A 61 -4.87 2.15 7.86
N LEU A 62 -4.55 1.38 6.83
CA LEU A 62 -3.16 1.14 6.48
C LEU A 62 -2.47 2.43 6.07
N ALA A 63 -3.13 3.22 5.20
CA ALA A 63 -2.56 4.48 4.76
C ALA A 63 -2.29 5.41 5.93
N GLY A 64 -3.20 5.44 6.91
CA GLY A 64 -3.02 6.25 8.10
C GLY A 64 -1.84 5.82 8.95
N LYS A 65 -1.69 4.51 9.13
CA LYS A 65 -0.57 3.99 9.91
C LYS A 65 0.77 4.30 9.25
N VAL A 66 0.84 4.08 7.94
CA VAL A 66 2.07 4.33 7.18
C VAL A 66 2.36 5.82 7.16
N GLY A 67 1.34 6.63 6.90
CA GLY A 67 1.52 8.07 6.78
C GLY A 67 1.85 8.75 8.09
N SER A 68 1.61 8.11 9.22
CA SER A 68 1.95 8.68 10.52
C SER A 68 3.44 8.55 10.83
N LEU A 69 4.17 7.75 10.09
CA LEU A 69 5.59 7.56 10.34
C LEU A 69 6.37 8.75 9.79
N LYS A 70 7.23 9.31 10.63
CA LYS A 70 8.03 10.47 10.24
C LYS A 70 9.04 10.06 9.16
N GLY A 71 9.15 10.86 8.14
CA GLY A 71 10.08 10.58 7.03
C GLY A 71 9.51 9.64 5.99
N ILE A 72 8.21 9.40 6.03
CA ILE A 72 7.54 8.54 5.05
C ILE A 72 6.39 9.31 4.44
N SER A 73 6.30 9.28 3.11
CA SER A 73 5.21 9.87 2.35
C SER A 73 4.40 8.76 1.71
N VAL A 74 3.09 8.91 1.70
CA VAL A 74 2.22 7.89 1.13
C VAL A 74 1.12 8.54 0.31
N LYS A 75 0.82 7.94 -0.84
CA LYS A 75 -0.29 8.33 -1.70
C LYS A 75 -0.96 7.07 -2.19
N THR A 76 -2.27 7.09 -2.25
CA THR A 76 -3.04 5.92 -2.66
C THR A 76 -3.90 6.28 -3.86
N ALA A 77 -3.80 5.45 -4.89
CA ALA A 77 -4.65 5.57 -6.06
C ALA A 77 -5.63 4.40 -6.03
N TYR A 78 -6.92 4.71 -6.20
CA TYR A 78 -7.96 3.70 -6.15
C TYR A 78 -8.49 3.42 -7.54
N SER A 79 -8.78 2.16 -7.81
CA SER A 79 -9.52 1.81 -9.01
C SER A 79 -10.91 2.40 -8.89
N ALA A 80 -11.42 2.97 -9.99
CA ALA A 80 -12.77 3.47 -10.03
C ALA A 80 -13.78 2.32 -10.04
N LYS A 81 -13.33 1.13 -10.41
CA LYS A 81 -14.19 -0.03 -10.51
C LYS A 81 -14.35 -0.66 -9.14
N ILE A 82 -15.59 -0.82 -8.72
CA ILE A 82 -15.88 -1.47 -7.44
C ILE A 82 -16.09 -2.94 -7.71
N GLY A 83 -15.29 -3.78 -7.08
CA GLY A 83 -15.36 -5.21 -7.29
C GLY A 83 -16.41 -5.86 -6.43
N TYR A 84 -17.23 -6.69 -7.04
CA TYR A 84 -18.15 -7.57 -6.35
C TYR A 84 -18.49 -8.70 -7.29
N GLU A 85 -19.14 -9.70 -6.72
CA GLU A 85 -19.41 -10.92 -7.46
C GLU A 85 -20.26 -10.65 -8.70
N GLY A 86 -19.93 -11.36 -9.77
CA GLY A 86 -20.71 -11.30 -10.97
C GLY A 86 -20.20 -10.37 -12.04
N GLU A 87 -19.08 -9.71 -11.79
CA GLU A 87 -18.54 -8.75 -12.76
C GLU A 87 -17.41 -9.29 -13.60
N GLU A 88 -16.87 -10.41 -13.25
CA GLU A 88 -15.68 -10.91 -13.91
C GLU A 88 -15.91 -11.31 -15.35
N GLU A 89 -17.13 -11.61 -15.72
CA GLU A 89 -17.43 -12.06 -17.08
C GLU A 89 -17.18 -10.98 -18.12
N ASN A 90 -17.02 -9.77 -17.67
CA ASN A 90 -16.82 -8.64 -18.58
C ASN A 90 -15.35 -8.36 -18.82
N ALA A 91 -14.49 -9.14 -18.24
CA ALA A 91 -13.07 -8.93 -18.37
C ALA A 91 -12.58 -9.16 -19.79
#